data_0d20b952a2b18cf087601848ff5c3b85
#
_entry.id   0d20b952a2b18cf087601848ff5c3b85
#
_cell.length_a   1.000
_cell.length_b   1.000
_cell.length_c   1.000
_cell.angle_alpha   90.00
_cell.angle_beta   90.00
_cell.angle_gamma   90.00
#
_symmetry.space_group_name_H-M   'P 1'
#
loop_
_entity.id
_entity.type
_entity.pdbx_description
1 polymer ?
#
loop_
_entity_poly.entity_id
_entity_poly.type
_entity_poly.pdbx_seq_one_letter_code
_entity_poly.pdbx_strand_id
1 'polypeptide(L)'
;MLKRASFVEVNTASLRHNFSAVKSIVPKDACVMAVVKANAYGAGAIKASEIFLQEGANYLGVATLDEALELRSHFSKTPILILGYSPNSNASMLINNDLSTMVFSLEQAEIFSQMALKAKKRLKVHLKIDTGMHRLGLEPNFKSIEIIKKIRTLKGLEVEGIFTHLSNADAKIKTHAKNQMKAFNAFLEQLLDQKIEFQYRHAYNSAGILSLCNGNENRFLNLYRPGIMLYGFYPSNEMKESCPTILKNVISLKAQIVQIRSVKKGEFIGYGEHFYTNEETLVGVLALGYADGLARALGNRIQVAINNQLAPLIGKVCMDQCFVKLNDIQAKEGDEVILFGDKSAKANDASEIAALLNTIPYETISTLSKRLERVYI
;
A
#
# COMPACT_ATOMS: atom_id res chain seq x y z
N MET A 1 -14.81 -16.07 -16.71
CA MET A 1 -15.47 -15.05 -17.57
C MET A 1 -15.52 -13.76 -16.73
N LEU A 2 -15.00 -12.64 -17.26
CA LEU A 2 -15.04 -11.34 -16.56
C LEU A 2 -16.49 -10.91 -16.34
N LYS A 3 -16.79 -10.42 -15.14
CA LYS A 3 -18.13 -9.87 -14.79
C LYS A 3 -18.35 -8.45 -15.33
N ARG A 4 -17.24 -7.75 -15.65
CA ARG A 4 -17.23 -6.39 -16.21
C ARG A 4 -16.20 -6.28 -17.31
N ALA A 5 -16.43 -5.34 -18.23
CA ALA A 5 -15.48 -4.99 -19.31
C ALA A 5 -14.28 -4.13 -18.80
N SER A 6 -14.06 -4.07 -17.49
CA SER A 6 -12.93 -3.38 -16.87
C SER A 6 -12.45 -4.15 -15.63
N PHE A 7 -11.15 -4.22 -15.44
CA PHE A 7 -10.53 -5.02 -14.38
C PHE A 7 -9.13 -4.51 -14.03
N VAL A 8 -8.62 -5.00 -12.93
CA VAL A 8 -7.22 -4.82 -12.53
C VAL A 8 -6.50 -6.13 -12.80
N GLU A 9 -5.52 -6.11 -13.68
CA GLU A 9 -4.61 -7.24 -13.88
C GLU A 9 -3.50 -7.18 -12.85
N VAL A 10 -3.22 -8.31 -12.19
CA VAL A 10 -2.22 -8.43 -11.13
C VAL A 10 -1.21 -9.51 -11.53
N ASN A 11 0.03 -9.10 -11.76
CA ASN A 11 1.11 -10.02 -12.11
C ASN A 11 1.68 -10.68 -10.84
N THR A 12 1.37 -11.98 -10.66
CA THR A 12 1.79 -12.75 -9.49
C THR A 12 3.29 -13.03 -9.46
N ALA A 13 3.92 -13.20 -10.63
CA ALA A 13 5.37 -13.36 -10.71
C ALA A 13 6.12 -12.09 -10.26
N SER A 14 5.57 -10.91 -10.55
CA SER A 14 6.10 -9.63 -10.07
C SER A 14 5.97 -9.48 -8.55
N LEU A 15 4.86 -9.93 -7.93
CA LEU A 15 4.73 -9.97 -6.46
C LEU A 15 5.82 -10.84 -5.82
N ARG A 16 6.06 -12.05 -6.34
CA ARG A 16 7.11 -12.95 -5.88
C ARG A 16 8.50 -12.34 -6.04
N HIS A 17 8.79 -11.77 -7.21
CA HIS A 17 10.06 -11.11 -7.49
C HIS A 17 10.32 -9.96 -6.50
N ASN A 18 9.35 -9.10 -6.27
CA ASN A 18 9.50 -7.95 -5.36
C ASN A 18 9.68 -8.40 -3.90
N PHE A 19 9.01 -9.47 -3.48
CA PHE A 19 9.22 -10.03 -2.15
C PHE A 19 10.63 -10.64 -2.02
N SER A 20 11.10 -11.36 -3.04
CA SER A 20 12.48 -11.87 -3.09
C SER A 20 13.50 -10.74 -3.02
N ALA A 21 13.24 -9.61 -3.69
CA ALA A 21 14.09 -8.42 -3.61
C ALA A 21 14.15 -7.86 -2.16
N VAL A 22 13.04 -7.87 -1.41
CA VAL A 22 13.04 -7.54 0.02
C VAL A 22 13.96 -8.48 0.80
N LYS A 23 13.81 -9.80 0.58
CA LYS A 23 14.60 -10.82 1.28
C LYS A 23 16.10 -10.71 1.00
N SER A 24 16.49 -10.21 -0.17
CA SER A 24 17.91 -10.00 -0.49
C SER A 24 18.55 -8.79 0.22
N ILE A 25 17.72 -7.85 0.71
CA ILE A 25 18.19 -6.61 1.35
C ILE A 25 18.19 -6.74 2.88
N VAL A 26 17.15 -7.35 3.46
CA VAL A 26 17.02 -7.47 4.91
C VAL A 26 17.96 -8.56 5.47
N PRO A 27 18.39 -8.48 6.74
CA PRO A 27 19.18 -9.54 7.36
C PRO A 27 18.51 -10.92 7.23
N LYS A 28 19.31 -11.98 7.05
CA LYS A 28 18.80 -13.35 6.78
C LYS A 28 17.81 -13.84 7.83
N ASP A 29 18.08 -13.54 9.11
CA ASP A 29 17.26 -13.98 10.24
C ASP A 29 16.12 -12.99 10.58
N ALA A 30 15.96 -11.93 9.80
CA ALA A 30 14.93 -10.95 10.06
C ALA A 30 13.56 -11.44 9.62
N CYS A 31 12.54 -11.11 10.41
CA CYS A 31 11.15 -11.26 10.04
C CYS A 31 10.73 -10.20 9.02
N VAL A 32 9.84 -10.59 8.11
CA VAL A 32 9.23 -9.66 7.15
C VAL A 32 7.72 -9.62 7.39
N MET A 33 7.21 -8.42 7.65
CA MET A 33 5.79 -8.13 7.70
C MET A 33 5.35 -7.56 6.35
N ALA A 34 4.65 -8.35 5.55
CA ALA A 34 4.07 -7.85 4.31
C ALA A 34 2.92 -6.87 4.62
N VAL A 35 3.06 -5.61 4.20
CA VAL A 35 2.01 -4.60 4.42
C VAL A 35 1.00 -4.69 3.28
N VAL A 36 -0.20 -5.17 3.62
CA VAL A 36 -1.28 -5.50 2.67
C VAL A 36 -2.56 -4.66 2.89
N LYS A 37 -2.44 -3.53 3.58
CA LYS A 37 -3.53 -2.56 3.78
C LYS A 37 -4.05 -1.99 2.47
N ALA A 38 -5.22 -1.35 2.49
CA ALA A 38 -5.90 -0.77 1.33
C ALA A 38 -6.04 -1.80 0.19
N ASN A 39 -6.57 -2.99 0.53
CA ASN A 39 -6.72 -4.10 -0.39
C ASN A 39 -5.40 -4.48 -1.08
N ALA A 40 -4.30 -4.60 -0.30
CA ALA A 40 -2.94 -4.80 -0.80
C ALA A 40 -2.55 -3.74 -1.85
N TYR A 41 -2.74 -2.46 -1.48
CA TYR A 41 -2.49 -1.32 -2.39
C TYR A 41 -3.22 -1.47 -3.74
N GLY A 42 -4.42 -2.04 -3.72
CA GLY A 42 -5.24 -2.29 -4.91
C GLY A 42 -5.03 -3.64 -5.59
N ALA A 43 -4.01 -4.42 -5.22
CA ALA A 43 -3.69 -5.71 -5.84
C ALA A 43 -4.59 -6.88 -5.41
N GLY A 44 -5.43 -6.69 -4.36
CA GLY A 44 -6.24 -7.76 -3.78
C GLY A 44 -5.56 -8.41 -2.57
N ALA A 45 -6.08 -8.08 -1.37
CA ALA A 45 -5.42 -8.41 -0.10
C ALA A 45 -5.24 -9.91 0.12
N ILE A 46 -6.24 -10.72 -0.18
CA ILE A 46 -6.21 -12.18 0.08
C ILE A 46 -5.13 -12.85 -0.78
N LYS A 47 -5.18 -12.66 -2.10
CA LYS A 47 -4.25 -13.34 -3.01
C LYS A 47 -2.81 -12.84 -2.85
N ALA A 48 -2.62 -11.52 -2.67
CA ALA A 48 -1.30 -10.96 -2.38
C ALA A 48 -0.73 -11.51 -1.06
N SER A 49 -1.55 -11.61 0.00
CA SER A 49 -1.14 -12.19 1.28
C SER A 49 -0.76 -13.67 1.14
N GLU A 50 -1.55 -14.45 0.42
CA GLU A 50 -1.24 -15.85 0.13
C GLU A 50 0.16 -15.99 -0.50
N ILE A 51 0.42 -15.19 -1.54
CA ILE A 51 1.71 -15.20 -2.24
C ILE A 51 2.85 -14.79 -1.29
N PHE A 52 2.71 -13.71 -0.54
CA PHE A 52 3.77 -13.25 0.37
C PHE A 52 4.05 -14.25 1.49
N LEU A 53 3.02 -14.94 2.01
CA LEU A 53 3.19 -16.00 3.01
C LEU A 53 3.91 -17.22 2.41
N GLN A 54 3.61 -17.60 1.17
CA GLN A 54 4.33 -18.66 0.45
C GLN A 54 5.82 -18.31 0.23
N GLU A 55 6.12 -17.03 -0.01
CA GLU A 55 7.50 -16.53 -0.17
C GLU A 55 8.22 -16.30 1.17
N GLY A 56 7.56 -16.55 2.32
CA GLY A 56 8.18 -16.52 3.64
C GLY A 56 7.93 -15.23 4.43
N ALA A 57 6.86 -14.50 4.17
CA ALA A 57 6.42 -13.46 5.08
C ALA A 57 6.00 -14.08 6.42
N ASN A 58 6.44 -13.44 7.52
CA ASN A 58 6.18 -13.92 8.89
C ASN A 58 4.93 -13.28 9.49
N TYR A 59 4.52 -12.12 8.94
CA TYR A 59 3.49 -11.27 9.51
C TYR A 59 2.74 -10.55 8.38
N LEU A 60 1.46 -10.25 8.58
CA LEU A 60 0.69 -9.36 7.71
C LEU A 60 0.40 -8.05 8.44
N GLY A 61 0.60 -6.92 7.75
CA GLY A 61 0.34 -5.58 8.28
C GLY A 61 -0.83 -4.91 7.56
N VAL A 62 -1.84 -4.50 8.32
CA VAL A 62 -3.04 -3.81 7.81
C VAL A 62 -3.26 -2.48 8.51
N ALA A 63 -4.23 -1.68 8.06
CA ALA A 63 -4.53 -0.39 8.67
C ALA A 63 -5.73 -0.42 9.61
N THR A 64 -6.74 -1.26 9.33
CA THR A 64 -8.05 -1.25 10.01
C THR A 64 -8.44 -2.63 10.51
N LEU A 65 -9.41 -2.66 11.42
CA LEU A 65 -9.99 -3.91 11.92
C LEU A 65 -10.67 -4.71 10.79
N ASP A 66 -11.40 -4.05 9.90
CA ASP A 66 -12.12 -4.73 8.82
C ASP A 66 -11.16 -5.45 7.87
N GLU A 67 -10.03 -4.81 7.52
CA GLU A 67 -8.97 -5.44 6.74
C GLU A 67 -8.37 -6.65 7.46
N ALA A 68 -8.18 -6.54 8.78
CA ALA A 68 -7.66 -7.64 9.59
C ALA A 68 -8.64 -8.82 9.66
N LEU A 69 -9.94 -8.54 9.80
CA LEU A 69 -10.99 -9.56 9.83
C LEU A 69 -11.17 -10.26 8.48
N GLU A 70 -11.11 -9.51 7.37
CA GLU A 70 -11.10 -10.06 6.02
C GLU A 70 -9.95 -11.08 5.86
N LEU A 71 -8.73 -10.71 6.27
CA LEU A 71 -7.59 -11.63 6.20
C LEU A 71 -7.70 -12.79 7.19
N ARG A 72 -8.16 -12.57 8.42
CA ARG A 72 -8.31 -13.61 9.43
C ARG A 72 -9.29 -14.70 9.00
N SER A 73 -10.32 -14.37 8.24
CA SER A 73 -11.26 -15.37 7.69
C SER A 73 -10.60 -16.35 6.72
N HIS A 74 -9.47 -15.97 6.11
CA HIS A 74 -8.70 -16.80 5.16
C HIS A 74 -7.43 -17.39 5.78
N PHE A 75 -6.80 -16.70 6.74
CA PHE A 75 -5.52 -17.06 7.35
C PHE A 75 -5.66 -17.20 8.86
N SER A 76 -6.17 -18.35 9.31
CA SER A 76 -6.58 -18.58 10.71
C SER A 76 -5.43 -18.45 11.73
N LYS A 77 -4.18 -18.74 11.36
CA LYS A 77 -3.01 -18.78 12.26
C LYS A 77 -1.96 -17.70 11.99
N THR A 78 -2.04 -17.01 10.88
CA THR A 78 -1.05 -16.00 10.50
C THR A 78 -1.09 -14.81 11.46
N PRO A 79 0.04 -14.33 11.99
CA PRO A 79 0.08 -13.10 12.76
C PRO A 79 -0.36 -11.90 11.89
N ILE A 80 -1.30 -11.09 12.40
CA ILE A 80 -1.83 -9.91 11.71
C ILE A 80 -1.76 -8.71 12.66
N LEU A 81 -1.01 -7.67 12.28
CA LEU A 81 -0.90 -6.43 13.04
C LEU A 81 -1.69 -5.30 12.39
N ILE A 82 -2.58 -4.70 13.16
CA ILE A 82 -3.23 -3.45 12.80
C ILE A 82 -2.28 -2.30 13.12
N LEU A 83 -1.72 -1.69 12.08
CA LEU A 83 -0.77 -0.58 12.14
C LEU A 83 -1.45 0.79 12.34
N GLY A 84 -2.77 0.85 12.19
CA GLY A 84 -3.60 2.02 12.42
C GLY A 84 -4.15 2.06 13.86
N TYR A 85 -4.84 3.15 14.19
CA TYR A 85 -5.53 3.29 15.46
C TYR A 85 -6.72 2.34 15.55
N SER A 86 -6.82 1.61 16.65
CA SER A 86 -7.98 0.79 16.99
C SER A 86 -8.76 1.45 18.12
N PRO A 87 -10.01 1.87 17.89
CA PRO A 87 -10.87 2.36 18.97
C PRO A 87 -11.05 1.33 20.09
N ASN A 88 -11.27 1.80 21.32
CA ASN A 88 -11.48 0.92 22.48
C ASN A 88 -12.68 -0.02 22.30
N SER A 89 -13.71 0.39 21.56
CA SER A 89 -14.87 -0.43 21.19
C SER A 89 -14.50 -1.68 20.38
N ASN A 90 -13.36 -1.69 19.71
CA ASN A 90 -12.89 -2.81 18.91
C ASN A 90 -12.20 -3.91 19.73
N ALA A 91 -11.96 -3.69 21.04
CA ALA A 91 -11.20 -4.60 21.88
C ALA A 91 -11.69 -6.05 21.84
N SER A 92 -13.00 -6.28 21.92
CA SER A 92 -13.60 -7.61 21.86
C SER A 92 -13.31 -8.32 20.53
N MET A 93 -13.38 -7.61 19.41
CA MET A 93 -13.10 -8.16 18.08
C MET A 93 -11.61 -8.49 17.91
N LEU A 94 -10.72 -7.62 18.37
CA LEU A 94 -9.28 -7.86 18.38
C LEU A 94 -8.93 -9.14 19.15
N ILE A 95 -9.45 -9.27 20.38
CA ILE A 95 -9.19 -10.38 21.29
C ILE A 95 -9.76 -11.72 20.73
N ASN A 96 -11.00 -11.68 20.24
CA ASN A 96 -11.67 -12.90 19.78
C ASN A 96 -11.07 -13.45 18.49
N ASN A 97 -10.48 -12.59 17.66
CA ASN A 97 -9.89 -12.97 16.38
C ASN A 97 -8.36 -13.10 16.43
N ASP A 98 -7.73 -13.14 17.61
CA ASP A 98 -6.27 -13.25 17.80
C ASP A 98 -5.50 -12.26 16.90
N LEU A 99 -5.89 -10.98 16.95
CA LEU A 99 -5.26 -9.90 16.20
C LEU A 99 -4.31 -9.11 17.08
N SER A 100 -3.18 -8.70 16.53
CA SER A 100 -2.28 -7.74 17.19
C SER A 100 -2.67 -6.31 16.82
N THR A 101 -2.49 -5.37 17.74
CA THR A 101 -2.78 -3.95 17.49
C THR A 101 -1.68 -3.05 18.06
N MET A 102 -1.54 -1.84 17.53
CA MET A 102 -0.66 -0.86 18.14
C MET A 102 -1.30 -0.21 19.36
N VAL A 103 -0.46 0.13 20.34
CA VAL A 103 -0.81 0.90 21.54
C VAL A 103 0.19 2.04 21.72
N PHE A 104 -0.31 3.21 22.09
CA PHE A 104 0.53 4.41 22.31
C PHE A 104 0.10 5.24 23.53
N SER A 105 -0.76 4.70 24.40
CA SER A 105 -1.10 5.34 25.68
C SER A 105 -1.36 4.29 26.76
N LEU A 106 -1.13 4.67 28.01
CA LEU A 106 -1.43 3.80 29.15
C LEU A 106 -2.94 3.54 29.28
N GLU A 107 -3.75 4.56 29.10
CA GLU A 107 -5.22 4.47 29.18
C GLU A 107 -5.77 3.43 28.19
N GLN A 108 -5.36 3.50 26.93
CA GLN A 108 -5.76 2.50 25.93
C GLN A 108 -5.31 1.08 26.33
N ALA A 109 -4.08 0.95 26.83
CA ALA A 109 -3.53 -0.32 27.26
C ALA A 109 -4.34 -0.91 28.45
N GLU A 110 -4.72 -0.09 29.42
CA GLU A 110 -5.53 -0.49 30.57
C GLU A 110 -6.91 -1.00 30.15
N ILE A 111 -7.60 -0.28 29.25
CA ILE A 111 -8.89 -0.69 28.71
C ILE A 111 -8.77 -2.03 27.98
N PHE A 112 -7.79 -2.15 27.09
CA PHE A 112 -7.55 -3.39 26.33
C PHE A 112 -7.24 -4.56 27.26
N SER A 113 -6.42 -4.34 28.29
CA SER A 113 -6.09 -5.36 29.28
C SER A 113 -7.33 -5.83 30.06
N GLN A 114 -8.16 -4.90 30.54
CA GLN A 114 -9.39 -5.25 31.26
C GLN A 114 -10.35 -6.09 30.39
N MET A 115 -10.50 -5.70 29.12
CA MET A 115 -11.37 -6.45 28.18
C MET A 115 -10.80 -7.85 27.89
N ALA A 116 -9.49 -7.97 27.75
CA ALA A 116 -8.83 -9.25 27.52
C ALA A 116 -8.96 -10.20 28.73
N LEU A 117 -8.81 -9.67 29.94
CA LEU A 117 -9.01 -10.44 31.19
C LEU A 117 -10.46 -10.93 31.34
N LYS A 118 -11.46 -10.08 31.03
CA LYS A 118 -12.87 -10.49 31.01
C LYS A 118 -13.12 -11.62 30.03
N ALA A 119 -12.44 -11.62 28.89
CA ALA A 119 -12.51 -12.68 27.88
C ALA A 119 -11.63 -13.91 28.23
N LYS A 120 -10.91 -13.91 29.35
CA LYS A 120 -9.90 -14.94 29.75
C LYS A 120 -8.84 -15.19 28.67
N LYS A 121 -8.43 -14.14 27.98
CA LYS A 121 -7.43 -14.14 26.90
C LYS A 121 -6.37 -13.06 27.18
N ARG A 122 -5.36 -13.01 26.32
CA ARG A 122 -4.39 -11.92 26.25
C ARG A 122 -4.46 -11.28 24.87
N LEU A 123 -4.36 -9.96 24.81
CA LEU A 123 -4.28 -9.21 23.55
C LEU A 123 -2.81 -8.90 23.26
N LYS A 124 -2.37 -9.28 22.07
CA LYS A 124 -1.03 -8.97 21.55
C LYS A 124 -0.96 -7.52 21.12
N VAL A 125 0.08 -6.81 21.59
CA VAL A 125 0.23 -5.39 21.28
C VAL A 125 1.66 -5.02 20.90
N HIS A 126 1.78 -4.03 19.98
CA HIS A 126 3.04 -3.39 19.64
C HIS A 126 3.00 -1.92 20.08
N LEU A 127 4.00 -1.53 20.86
CA LEU A 127 4.09 -0.15 21.35
C LEU A 127 4.60 0.79 20.28
N LYS A 128 3.88 1.86 20.02
CA LYS A 128 4.27 2.86 19.03
C LYS A 128 5.05 3.98 19.67
N ILE A 129 6.24 4.26 19.15
CA ILE A 129 7.11 5.37 19.54
C ILE A 129 7.14 6.40 18.42
N ASP A 130 6.99 7.67 18.77
CA ASP A 130 7.14 8.78 17.84
C ASP A 130 8.54 9.36 17.95
N THR A 131 9.33 9.17 16.91
CA THR A 131 10.71 9.66 16.82
C THR A 131 10.85 10.85 15.86
N GLY A 132 9.72 11.49 15.50
CA GLY A 132 9.74 12.69 14.64
C GLY A 132 8.85 12.62 13.41
N MET A 133 7.86 11.71 13.38
CA MET A 133 6.78 11.76 12.39
C MET A 133 5.60 12.61 12.86
N HIS A 134 5.44 12.80 14.17
CA HIS A 134 4.40 13.62 14.82
C HIS A 134 2.97 13.27 14.44
N ARG A 135 2.70 11.95 14.35
CA ARG A 135 1.38 11.43 13.99
C ARG A 135 0.73 10.68 15.15
N LEU A 136 1.35 9.63 15.64
CA LEU A 136 0.93 8.81 16.78
C LEU A 136 2.16 8.22 17.45
N GLY A 137 2.13 8.02 18.77
CA GLY A 137 3.20 7.33 19.51
C GLY A 137 3.56 8.01 20.82
N LEU A 138 4.21 7.26 21.70
CA LEU A 138 4.89 7.78 22.87
C LEU A 138 6.19 8.47 22.44
N GLU A 139 6.56 9.57 23.08
CA GLU A 139 7.85 10.20 22.86
C GLU A 139 9.00 9.32 23.40
N PRO A 140 10.18 9.29 22.77
CA PRO A 140 11.33 8.51 23.24
C PRO A 140 12.02 9.20 24.43
N ASN A 141 11.39 9.21 25.60
CA ASN A 141 11.87 9.88 26.82
C ASN A 141 11.63 9.02 28.08
N PHE A 142 12.18 9.45 29.20
CA PHE A 142 12.06 8.74 30.48
C PHE A 142 10.61 8.54 30.94
N LYS A 143 9.72 9.51 30.73
CA LYS A 143 8.30 9.38 31.08
C LYS A 143 7.65 8.21 30.35
N SER A 144 8.02 7.99 29.08
CA SER A 144 7.53 6.88 28.28
C SER A 144 8.09 5.53 28.76
N ILE A 145 9.30 5.47 29.29
CA ILE A 145 9.84 4.26 29.93
C ILE A 145 8.95 3.85 31.10
N GLU A 146 8.57 4.79 31.97
CA GLU A 146 7.70 4.50 33.11
C GLU A 146 6.27 4.06 32.66
N ILE A 147 5.75 4.65 31.58
CA ILE A 147 4.50 4.20 30.96
C ILE A 147 4.65 2.76 30.45
N ILE A 148 5.73 2.45 29.76
CA ILE A 148 6.00 1.10 29.22
C ILE A 148 6.12 0.07 30.33
N LYS A 149 6.80 0.40 31.45
CA LYS A 149 6.85 -0.47 32.64
C LYS A 149 5.45 -0.80 33.14
N LYS A 150 4.58 0.21 33.30
CA LYS A 150 3.19 0.01 33.72
C LYS A 150 2.43 -0.87 32.73
N ILE A 151 2.52 -0.59 31.41
CA ILE A 151 1.85 -1.40 30.38
C ILE A 151 2.28 -2.86 30.47
N ARG A 152 3.56 -3.15 30.70
CA ARG A 152 4.08 -4.52 30.81
C ARG A 152 3.58 -5.28 32.06
N THR A 153 3.09 -4.60 33.09
CA THR A 153 2.48 -5.27 34.26
C THR A 153 1.02 -5.65 34.02
N LEU A 154 0.40 -5.20 32.94
CA LEU A 154 -0.99 -5.44 32.61
C LEU A 154 -1.18 -6.90 32.13
N LYS A 155 -1.76 -7.75 32.98
CA LYS A 155 -1.88 -9.20 32.76
C LYS A 155 -2.72 -9.59 31.52
N GLY A 156 -3.62 -8.73 31.07
CA GLY A 156 -4.45 -8.95 29.86
C GLY A 156 -3.72 -8.66 28.56
N LEU A 157 -2.50 -8.12 28.60
CA LEU A 157 -1.71 -7.83 27.41
C LEU A 157 -0.52 -8.76 27.24
N GLU A 158 -0.16 -8.94 25.99
CA GLU A 158 1.11 -9.52 25.56
C GLU A 158 1.83 -8.48 24.71
N VAL A 159 2.85 -7.85 25.31
CA VAL A 159 3.60 -6.79 24.63
C VAL A 159 4.68 -7.44 23.78
N GLU A 160 4.34 -7.77 22.52
CA GLU A 160 5.22 -8.47 21.59
C GLU A 160 6.28 -7.55 20.97
N GLY A 161 5.92 -6.31 20.68
CA GLY A 161 6.78 -5.46 19.89
C GLY A 161 6.80 -4.00 20.26
N ILE A 162 7.81 -3.32 19.72
CA ILE A 162 7.98 -1.87 19.78
C ILE A 162 8.40 -1.34 18.43
N PHE A 163 7.85 -0.20 18.01
CA PHE A 163 8.15 0.34 16.69
C PHE A 163 8.04 1.84 16.55
N THR A 164 8.75 2.35 15.56
CA THR A 164 8.58 3.72 15.06
C THR A 164 8.25 3.71 13.55
N HIS A 165 8.13 4.88 12.94
CA HIS A 165 7.90 5.03 11.51
C HIS A 165 8.70 6.21 10.95
N LEU A 166 9.48 5.95 9.90
CA LEU A 166 10.29 6.96 9.26
C LEU A 166 9.41 7.82 8.33
N SER A 167 9.54 9.13 8.44
CA SER A 167 8.73 10.09 7.69
C SER A 167 9.36 10.53 6.37
N ASN A 168 10.70 10.45 6.25
CA ASN A 168 11.45 11.03 5.13
C ASN A 168 12.65 10.16 4.71
N ALA A 169 12.49 8.82 4.73
CA ALA A 169 13.56 7.92 4.31
C ALA A 169 13.69 7.82 2.78
N ASP A 170 12.75 8.35 2.03
CA ASP A 170 12.74 8.44 0.57
C ASP A 170 13.41 9.70 0.01
N ALA A 171 13.60 10.75 0.80
CA ALA A 171 14.28 11.97 0.37
C ALA A 171 15.75 11.73 -0.02
N LYS A 172 16.30 12.59 -0.86
CA LYS A 172 17.73 12.55 -1.26
C LYS A 172 18.65 12.67 -0.04
N ILE A 173 18.35 13.60 0.87
CA ILE A 173 19.10 13.83 2.11
C ILE A 173 18.45 13.03 3.24
N LYS A 174 19.16 12.03 3.79
CA LYS A 174 18.66 11.09 4.80
C LYS A 174 18.81 11.57 6.25
N THR A 175 19.26 12.79 6.49
CA THR A 175 19.60 13.29 7.85
C THR A 175 18.42 13.12 8.82
N HIS A 176 17.19 13.49 8.41
CA HIS A 176 16.02 13.35 9.30
C HIS A 176 15.71 11.89 9.63
N ALA A 177 15.68 11.00 8.63
CA ALA A 177 15.46 9.57 8.85
C ALA A 177 16.53 8.94 9.75
N LYS A 178 17.82 9.32 9.57
CA LYS A 178 18.92 8.88 10.43
C LYS A 178 18.76 9.40 11.86
N ASN A 179 18.33 10.64 12.04
CA ASN A 179 18.05 11.19 13.37
C ASN A 179 16.87 10.47 14.05
N GLN A 180 15.81 10.13 13.31
CA GLN A 180 14.72 9.29 13.83
C GLN A 180 15.23 7.92 14.30
N MET A 181 16.11 7.28 13.52
CA MET A 181 16.70 5.99 13.90
C MET A 181 17.65 6.13 15.09
N LYS A 182 18.47 7.20 15.16
CA LYS A 182 19.32 7.49 16.32
C LYS A 182 18.50 7.65 17.59
N ALA A 183 17.39 8.40 17.53
CA ALA A 183 16.49 8.56 18.67
C ALA A 183 15.83 7.24 19.09
N PHE A 184 15.40 6.42 18.11
CA PHE A 184 14.80 5.11 18.38
C PHE A 184 15.80 4.15 19.00
N ASN A 185 17.02 4.06 18.46
CA ASN A 185 18.08 3.19 18.99
C ASN A 185 18.49 3.58 20.42
N ALA A 186 18.69 4.89 20.69
CA ALA A 186 19.00 5.37 22.02
C ALA A 186 17.88 5.04 23.02
N PHE A 187 16.62 5.13 22.60
CA PHE A 187 15.49 4.74 23.43
C PHE A 187 15.44 3.23 23.70
N LEU A 188 15.76 2.40 22.69
CA LEU A 188 15.87 0.95 22.88
C LEU A 188 17.02 0.58 23.83
N GLU A 189 18.16 1.28 23.77
CA GLU A 189 19.27 1.10 24.73
C GLU A 189 18.83 1.41 26.16
N GLN A 190 18.17 2.54 26.38
CA GLN A 190 17.62 2.91 27.69
C GLN A 190 16.63 1.87 28.22
N LEU A 191 15.83 1.25 27.35
CA LEU A 191 14.92 0.17 27.75
C LEU A 191 15.68 -1.11 28.11
N LEU A 192 16.74 -1.45 27.36
CA LEU A 192 17.61 -2.59 27.66
C LEU A 192 18.34 -2.41 29.02
N ASP A 193 18.82 -1.23 29.34
CA ASP A 193 19.42 -0.90 30.65
C ASP A 193 18.44 -1.13 31.80
N GLN A 194 17.13 -0.98 31.53
CA GLN A 194 16.05 -1.31 32.46
C GLN A 194 15.58 -2.77 32.38
N LYS A 195 16.30 -3.64 31.64
CA LYS A 195 15.97 -5.05 31.38
C LYS A 195 14.61 -5.23 30.70
N ILE A 196 14.25 -4.29 29.83
CA ILE A 196 13.01 -4.31 29.05
C ILE A 196 13.36 -4.68 27.61
N GLU A 197 12.94 -5.87 27.18
CA GLU A 197 13.16 -6.41 25.85
C GLU A 197 11.84 -6.66 25.13
N PHE A 198 11.88 -6.70 23.80
CA PHE A 198 10.73 -6.98 22.93
C PHE A 198 11.10 -8.04 21.92
N GLN A 199 10.15 -8.92 21.63
CA GLN A 199 10.31 -9.93 20.58
C GLN A 199 10.52 -9.27 19.21
N TYR A 200 9.73 -8.23 18.90
CA TYR A 200 9.80 -7.52 17.63
C TYR A 200 10.18 -6.04 17.82
N ARG A 201 11.19 -5.62 17.08
CA ARG A 201 11.64 -4.21 17.01
C ARG A 201 11.67 -3.78 15.56
N HIS A 202 10.82 -2.81 15.20
CA HIS A 202 10.67 -2.44 13.79
C HIS A 202 10.52 -0.93 13.54
N ALA A 203 11.16 -0.46 12.47
CA ALA A 203 11.13 0.95 12.06
C ALA A 203 10.93 1.10 10.55
N TYR A 204 11.58 0.25 9.76
CA TYR A 204 11.72 0.43 8.32
C TYR A 204 10.45 0.05 7.55
N ASN A 205 9.93 1.05 6.82
CA ASN A 205 9.00 0.91 5.70
C ASN A 205 9.81 0.64 4.41
N SER A 206 9.17 0.62 3.23
CA SER A 206 9.86 0.42 1.95
C SER A 206 11.03 1.37 1.74
N ALA A 207 10.87 2.65 2.08
CA ALA A 207 11.94 3.63 1.93
C ALA A 207 13.13 3.33 2.86
N GLY A 208 12.87 2.99 4.12
CA GLY A 208 13.92 2.60 5.07
C GLY A 208 14.66 1.33 4.63
N ILE A 209 13.96 0.33 4.10
CA ILE A 209 14.56 -0.90 3.59
C ILE A 209 15.49 -0.59 2.42
N LEU A 210 15.01 0.15 1.41
CA LEU A 210 15.78 0.45 0.20
C LEU A 210 16.97 1.39 0.43
N SER A 211 16.95 2.22 1.49
CA SER A 211 17.95 3.28 1.66
C SER A 211 18.86 3.16 2.88
N LEU A 212 18.45 2.47 3.92
CA LEU A 212 19.17 2.45 5.21
C LEU A 212 19.54 1.05 5.69
N CYS A 213 19.09 -0.02 5.02
CA CYS A 213 19.23 -1.38 5.53
C CYS A 213 20.69 -1.86 5.59
N ASN A 214 21.57 -1.32 4.74
CA ASN A 214 23.00 -1.65 4.70
C ASN A 214 23.84 -0.82 5.70
N GLY A 215 23.22 0.08 6.47
CA GLY A 215 23.89 0.89 7.49
C GLY A 215 23.84 0.25 8.88
N ASN A 216 24.54 0.88 9.84
CA ASN A 216 24.53 0.44 11.24
C ASN A 216 23.28 0.92 12.01
N GLU A 217 22.42 1.70 11.37
CA GLU A 217 21.23 2.27 11.99
C GLU A 217 20.16 1.22 12.30
N ASN A 218 20.23 0.03 11.70
CA ASN A 218 19.26 -1.06 11.87
C ASN A 218 19.65 -2.13 12.91
N ARG A 219 20.71 -1.94 13.69
CA ARG A 219 21.32 -2.95 14.59
C ARG A 219 20.34 -3.63 15.60
N PHE A 220 19.27 -2.93 15.98
CA PHE A 220 18.26 -3.48 16.89
C PHE A 220 17.04 -4.04 16.17
N LEU A 221 16.91 -3.79 14.87
CA LEU A 221 15.70 -4.20 14.14
C LEU A 221 15.75 -5.68 13.78
N ASN A 222 14.64 -6.35 13.95
CA ASN A 222 14.46 -7.76 13.57
C ASN A 222 13.14 -8.02 12.82
N LEU A 223 12.36 -6.95 12.54
CA LEU A 223 11.14 -7.03 11.74
C LEU A 223 11.08 -5.84 10.77
N TYR A 224 10.85 -6.11 9.49
CA TYR A 224 10.84 -5.15 8.39
C TYR A 224 9.46 -5.10 7.75
N ARG A 225 9.00 -3.88 7.37
CA ARG A 225 7.64 -3.64 6.89
C ARG A 225 7.61 -3.11 5.46
N PRO A 226 7.96 -3.91 4.45
CA PRO A 226 7.79 -3.50 3.06
C PRO A 226 6.30 -3.28 2.77
N GLY A 227 6.01 -2.19 2.07
CA GLY A 227 4.69 -1.84 1.53
C GLY A 227 4.79 -1.64 0.03
N ILE A 228 4.88 -0.39 -0.43
CA ILE A 228 4.82 -0.03 -1.84
C ILE A 228 5.83 -0.78 -2.73
N MET A 229 7.02 -1.09 -2.22
CA MET A 229 8.02 -1.86 -2.97
C MET A 229 7.56 -3.27 -3.33
N LEU A 230 6.67 -3.89 -2.55
CA LEU A 230 6.07 -5.19 -2.86
C LEU A 230 5.21 -5.14 -4.13
N TYR A 231 4.69 -3.97 -4.46
CA TYR A 231 3.81 -3.73 -5.60
C TYR A 231 4.55 -3.13 -6.80
N GLY A 232 5.88 -3.02 -6.71
CA GLY A 232 6.74 -2.66 -7.83
C GLY A 232 6.99 -1.15 -7.99
N PHE A 233 6.69 -0.36 -6.97
CA PHE A 233 6.92 1.09 -7.02
C PHE A 233 7.96 1.52 -5.98
N TYR A 234 8.76 2.50 -6.35
CA TYR A 234 9.69 3.15 -5.45
C TYR A 234 8.96 4.24 -4.66
N PRO A 235 9.36 4.50 -3.40
CA PRO A 235 8.74 5.53 -2.57
C PRO A 235 8.83 6.95 -3.16
N SER A 236 9.87 7.25 -3.93
CA SER A 236 10.05 8.52 -4.65
C SER A 236 10.80 8.31 -5.97
N ASN A 237 10.78 9.31 -6.86
CA ASN A 237 11.52 9.28 -8.12
C ASN A 237 13.04 9.29 -7.86
N GLU A 238 13.51 10.03 -6.87
CA GLU A 238 14.91 10.07 -6.47
C GLU A 238 15.43 8.69 -6.05
N MET A 239 14.58 7.91 -5.38
CA MET A 239 14.92 6.53 -5.04
C MET A 239 14.92 5.62 -6.25
N LYS A 240 14.02 5.81 -7.21
CA LYS A 240 13.99 5.03 -8.45
C LYS A 240 15.28 5.18 -9.23
N GLU A 241 15.84 6.40 -9.28
CA GLU A 241 17.08 6.71 -10.00
C GLU A 241 18.33 6.20 -9.29
N SER A 242 18.33 6.17 -7.96
CA SER A 242 19.54 5.87 -7.14
C SER A 242 19.58 4.45 -6.58
N CYS A 243 18.46 3.73 -6.58
CA CYS A 243 18.36 2.41 -5.96
C CYS A 243 18.77 1.31 -6.95
N PRO A 244 19.74 0.44 -6.61
CA PRO A 244 20.16 -0.65 -7.49
C PRO A 244 19.15 -1.80 -7.56
N THR A 245 18.21 -1.85 -6.63
CA THR A 245 17.20 -2.92 -6.56
C THR A 245 16.16 -2.71 -7.64
N ILE A 246 15.98 -3.70 -8.52
CA ILE A 246 14.99 -3.65 -9.60
C ILE A 246 13.66 -4.19 -9.07
N LEU A 247 12.65 -3.34 -9.08
CA LEU A 247 11.26 -3.69 -8.76
C LEU A 247 10.46 -3.88 -10.06
N LYS A 248 9.55 -4.84 -10.07
CA LYS A 248 8.67 -5.14 -11.21
C LYS A 248 7.26 -4.67 -10.93
N ASN A 249 6.66 -3.97 -11.90
CA ASN A 249 5.27 -3.52 -11.79
C ASN A 249 4.32 -4.73 -11.61
N VAL A 250 3.38 -4.57 -10.69
CA VAL A 250 2.41 -5.61 -10.32
C VAL A 250 1.04 -5.36 -10.93
N ILE A 251 0.65 -4.08 -11.10
CA ILE A 251 -0.73 -3.67 -11.35
C ILE A 251 -0.88 -3.01 -12.71
N SER A 252 -1.82 -3.50 -13.51
CA SER A 252 -2.29 -2.80 -14.71
C SER A 252 -3.80 -2.58 -14.63
N LEU A 253 -4.25 -1.37 -14.97
CA LEU A 253 -5.67 -1.03 -15.08
C LEU A 253 -6.09 -1.19 -16.55
N LYS A 254 -7.04 -2.07 -16.79
CA LYS A 254 -7.50 -2.44 -18.12
C LYS A 254 -9.00 -2.28 -18.28
N ALA A 255 -9.42 -1.94 -19.49
CA ALA A 255 -10.82 -1.89 -19.89
C ALA A 255 -10.99 -2.44 -21.30
N GLN A 256 -12.23 -2.69 -21.72
CA GLN A 256 -12.57 -3.02 -23.10
C GLN A 256 -13.31 -1.87 -23.77
N ILE A 257 -13.13 -1.74 -25.07
CA ILE A 257 -13.97 -0.88 -25.92
C ILE A 257 -15.36 -1.53 -25.97
N VAL A 258 -16.36 -0.85 -25.43
CA VAL A 258 -17.76 -1.39 -25.43
C VAL A 258 -18.60 -0.86 -26.56
N GLN A 259 -18.19 0.24 -27.18
CA GLN A 259 -18.82 0.81 -28.38
C GLN A 259 -17.83 1.65 -29.16
N ILE A 260 -17.91 1.60 -30.48
CA ILE A 260 -17.23 2.52 -31.39
C ILE A 260 -18.30 3.31 -32.18
N ARG A 261 -18.11 4.62 -32.27
CA ARG A 261 -19.04 5.50 -33.01
C ARG A 261 -18.30 6.64 -33.70
N SER A 262 -18.80 7.00 -34.90
CA SER A 262 -18.37 8.22 -35.57
C SER A 262 -19.13 9.44 -34.99
N VAL A 263 -18.37 10.47 -34.67
CA VAL A 263 -18.88 11.78 -34.21
C VAL A 263 -18.50 12.83 -35.26
N LYS A 264 -19.49 13.58 -35.73
CA LYS A 264 -19.28 14.59 -36.77
C LYS A 264 -18.36 15.71 -36.30
N LYS A 265 -17.71 16.37 -37.25
CA LYS A 265 -17.01 17.62 -36.97
C LYS A 265 -17.96 18.64 -36.34
N GLY A 266 -17.49 19.37 -35.33
CA GLY A 266 -18.22 20.43 -34.66
C GLY A 266 -19.07 19.98 -33.48
N GLU A 267 -18.92 18.73 -33.02
CA GLU A 267 -19.66 18.22 -31.86
C GLU A 267 -18.78 18.06 -30.61
N PHE A 268 -19.41 18.09 -29.46
CA PHE A 268 -18.73 17.87 -28.18
C PHE A 268 -18.81 16.41 -27.74
N ILE A 269 -17.77 15.94 -27.02
CA ILE A 269 -17.71 14.59 -26.47
C ILE A 269 -17.69 14.67 -24.94
N GLY A 270 -18.66 14.01 -24.31
CA GLY A 270 -18.79 13.92 -22.86
C GLY A 270 -19.31 15.16 -22.19
N TYR A 271 -19.10 15.29 -20.89
CA TYR A 271 -19.64 16.36 -20.07
C TYR A 271 -18.88 17.68 -20.21
N GLY A 272 -19.62 18.80 -20.25
CA GLY A 272 -19.10 20.15 -20.04
C GLY A 272 -18.23 20.67 -21.18
N GLU A 273 -18.45 20.20 -22.42
CA GLU A 273 -17.85 20.76 -23.63
C GLU A 273 -16.30 20.80 -23.62
N HIS A 274 -15.67 19.80 -22.95
CA HIS A 274 -14.21 19.79 -22.77
C HIS A 274 -13.42 19.20 -23.94
N PHE A 275 -14.08 18.58 -24.88
CA PHE A 275 -13.47 18.08 -26.12
C PHE A 275 -14.39 18.39 -27.28
N TYR A 276 -13.85 19.10 -28.26
CA TYR A 276 -14.53 19.49 -29.48
C TYR A 276 -13.90 18.83 -30.69
N THR A 277 -14.72 18.24 -31.56
CA THR A 277 -14.26 17.54 -32.75
C THR A 277 -13.93 18.53 -33.88
N ASN A 278 -12.65 18.61 -34.25
CA ASN A 278 -12.20 19.45 -35.38
C ASN A 278 -12.36 18.77 -36.75
N GLU A 279 -12.64 17.49 -36.75
CA GLU A 279 -12.84 16.61 -37.90
C GLU A 279 -13.86 15.54 -37.53
N GLU A 280 -14.32 14.75 -38.47
CA GLU A 280 -15.05 13.53 -38.17
C GLU A 280 -14.15 12.61 -37.31
N THR A 281 -14.62 12.26 -36.12
CA THR A 281 -13.82 11.60 -35.10
C THR A 281 -14.40 10.25 -34.73
N LEU A 282 -13.59 9.21 -34.88
CA LEU A 282 -13.93 7.87 -34.42
C LEU A 282 -13.64 7.77 -32.91
N VAL A 283 -14.66 7.45 -32.12
CA VAL A 283 -14.61 7.45 -30.66
C VAL A 283 -14.88 6.06 -30.12
N GLY A 284 -13.95 5.54 -29.34
CA GLY A 284 -14.15 4.34 -28.51
C GLY A 284 -14.67 4.72 -27.12
N VAL A 285 -15.72 4.06 -26.68
CA VAL A 285 -16.27 4.17 -25.32
C VAL A 285 -15.73 3.04 -24.48
N LEU A 286 -15.15 3.35 -23.31
CA LEU A 286 -14.62 2.40 -22.34
C LEU A 286 -15.55 2.30 -21.14
N ALA A 287 -15.83 1.09 -20.65
CA ALA A 287 -16.65 0.84 -19.46
C ALA A 287 -15.85 1.04 -18.16
N LEU A 288 -15.19 2.19 -17.99
CA LEU A 288 -14.35 2.52 -16.87
C LEU A 288 -14.46 4.02 -16.57
N GLY A 289 -14.66 4.39 -15.32
CA GLY A 289 -14.77 5.77 -14.91
C GLY A 289 -14.17 6.08 -13.54
N TYR A 290 -14.47 7.28 -13.01
CA TYR A 290 -13.87 7.70 -11.74
C TYR A 290 -14.39 6.93 -10.52
N ALA A 291 -15.57 6.30 -10.58
CA ALA A 291 -16.05 5.40 -9.52
C ALA A 291 -15.26 4.08 -9.46
N ASP A 292 -14.49 3.77 -10.49
CA ASP A 292 -13.60 2.62 -10.55
C ASP A 292 -12.16 2.95 -10.08
N GLY A 293 -11.86 4.25 -9.89
CA GLY A 293 -10.55 4.74 -9.47
C GLY A 293 -9.74 5.44 -10.56
N LEU A 294 -10.28 5.61 -11.79
CA LEU A 294 -9.64 6.44 -12.81
C LEU A 294 -9.90 7.92 -12.52
N ALA A 295 -8.90 8.66 -12.10
CA ALA A 295 -9.07 10.04 -11.69
C ALA A 295 -9.69 10.91 -12.80
N ARG A 296 -10.72 11.68 -12.43
CA ARG A 296 -11.46 12.55 -13.38
C ARG A 296 -10.57 13.58 -14.08
N ALA A 297 -9.50 14.00 -13.42
CA ALA A 297 -8.53 14.98 -13.94
C ALA A 297 -7.64 14.43 -15.08
N LEU A 298 -7.71 13.14 -15.39
CA LEU A 298 -6.92 12.53 -16.48
C LEU A 298 -7.52 12.74 -17.88
N GLY A 299 -8.77 13.17 -17.97
CA GLY A 299 -9.41 13.49 -19.25
C GLY A 299 -8.60 14.52 -20.05
N ASN A 300 -8.36 14.26 -21.33
CA ASN A 300 -7.50 15.02 -22.24
C ASN A 300 -6.01 15.11 -21.86
N ARG A 301 -5.53 14.30 -20.89
CA ARG A 301 -4.16 14.43 -20.36
C ARG A 301 -3.29 13.19 -20.50
N ILE A 302 -3.88 12.04 -20.79
CA ILE A 302 -3.15 10.80 -20.94
C ILE A 302 -3.41 10.14 -22.30
N GLN A 303 -2.48 9.30 -22.68
CA GLN A 303 -2.64 8.30 -23.72
C GLN A 303 -2.82 6.93 -23.11
N VAL A 304 -3.61 6.09 -23.74
CA VAL A 304 -3.85 4.70 -23.37
C VAL A 304 -3.33 3.78 -24.48
N ALA A 305 -2.96 2.55 -24.15
CA ALA A 305 -2.47 1.62 -25.15
C ALA A 305 -3.60 0.70 -25.64
N ILE A 306 -3.72 0.59 -26.98
CA ILE A 306 -4.67 -0.28 -27.67
C ILE A 306 -3.89 -0.96 -28.80
N ASN A 307 -3.86 -2.29 -28.85
CA ASN A 307 -3.17 -3.05 -29.91
C ASN A 307 -1.72 -2.55 -30.17
N ASN A 308 -0.94 -2.27 -29.12
CA ASN A 308 0.42 -1.69 -29.17
C ASN A 308 0.51 -0.27 -29.78
N GLN A 309 -0.59 0.43 -29.92
CA GLN A 309 -0.67 1.83 -30.37
C GLN A 309 -1.15 2.73 -29.22
N LEU A 310 -0.77 4.00 -29.24
CA LEU A 310 -1.21 4.98 -28.25
C LEU A 310 -2.39 5.77 -28.76
N ALA A 311 -3.48 5.77 -28.01
CA ALA A 311 -4.71 6.54 -28.26
C ALA A 311 -4.93 7.60 -27.19
N PRO A 312 -5.25 8.85 -27.51
CA PRO A 312 -5.54 9.87 -26.49
C PRO A 312 -6.87 9.57 -25.80
N LEU A 313 -6.88 9.69 -24.48
CA LEU A 313 -8.09 9.75 -23.67
C LEU A 313 -8.69 11.15 -23.84
N ILE A 314 -9.92 11.24 -24.38
CA ILE A 314 -10.56 12.50 -24.75
C ILE A 314 -11.78 12.82 -23.88
N GLY A 315 -12.09 14.10 -23.73
CA GLY A 315 -13.19 14.59 -22.91
C GLY A 315 -12.97 14.33 -21.42
N LYS A 316 -13.99 14.61 -20.60
CA LYS A 316 -13.97 14.33 -19.16
C LYS A 316 -14.23 12.85 -18.90
N VAL A 317 -13.48 12.26 -18.00
CA VAL A 317 -13.82 10.95 -17.43
C VAL A 317 -15.16 11.08 -16.71
N CYS A 318 -16.13 10.22 -17.06
CA CYS A 318 -17.44 10.13 -16.42
C CYS A 318 -17.38 9.21 -15.20
N MET A 319 -18.49 9.00 -14.50
CA MET A 319 -18.54 8.13 -13.33
C MET A 319 -18.17 6.68 -13.67
N ASP A 320 -18.72 6.16 -14.75
CA ASP A 320 -18.61 4.74 -15.14
C ASP A 320 -18.04 4.52 -16.55
N GLN A 321 -17.70 5.59 -17.28
CA GLN A 321 -17.24 5.53 -18.65
C GLN A 321 -16.21 6.61 -18.95
N CYS A 322 -15.38 6.38 -19.98
CA CYS A 322 -14.50 7.39 -20.58
C CYS A 322 -14.33 7.12 -22.09
N PHE A 323 -13.67 8.02 -22.79
CA PHE A 323 -13.61 8.04 -24.24
C PHE A 323 -12.17 8.09 -24.74
N VAL A 324 -11.92 7.40 -25.87
CA VAL A 324 -10.63 7.41 -26.57
C VAL A 324 -10.83 7.79 -28.02
N LYS A 325 -9.91 8.59 -28.60
CA LYS A 325 -9.88 8.90 -30.03
C LYS A 325 -9.23 7.76 -30.79
N LEU A 326 -9.88 7.25 -31.84
CA LEU A 326 -9.46 6.07 -32.61
C LEU A 326 -9.13 6.35 -34.09
N ASN A 327 -9.10 7.60 -34.56
CA ASN A 327 -8.94 7.93 -35.97
C ASN A 327 -7.77 7.21 -36.66
N ASP A 328 -6.63 7.13 -35.96
CA ASP A 328 -5.40 6.50 -36.45
C ASP A 328 -5.13 5.12 -35.84
N ILE A 329 -6.12 4.56 -35.13
CA ILE A 329 -5.98 3.31 -34.37
C ILE A 329 -6.88 2.24 -34.94
N GLN A 330 -6.29 1.12 -35.36
CA GLN A 330 -7.08 -0.06 -35.74
C GLN A 330 -7.59 -0.76 -34.47
N ALA A 331 -8.87 -0.58 -34.18
CA ALA A 331 -9.52 -1.15 -33.02
C ALA A 331 -10.97 -1.56 -33.34
N LYS A 332 -11.48 -2.51 -32.59
CA LYS A 332 -12.87 -3.00 -32.64
C LYS A 332 -13.45 -3.09 -31.23
N GLU A 333 -14.77 -3.20 -31.15
CA GLU A 333 -15.46 -3.49 -29.90
C GLU A 333 -14.98 -4.83 -29.33
N GLY A 334 -14.74 -4.84 -28.02
CA GLY A 334 -14.13 -5.96 -27.29
C GLY A 334 -12.60 -5.89 -27.18
N ASP A 335 -11.91 -5.03 -27.93
CA ASP A 335 -10.46 -4.87 -27.80
C ASP A 335 -10.08 -4.32 -26.41
N GLU A 336 -8.96 -4.84 -25.86
CA GLU A 336 -8.43 -4.43 -24.57
C GLU A 336 -7.70 -3.10 -24.69
N VAL A 337 -7.94 -2.25 -23.70
CA VAL A 337 -7.32 -0.94 -23.53
C VAL A 337 -6.57 -0.91 -22.19
N ILE A 338 -5.30 -0.57 -22.22
CA ILE A 338 -4.47 -0.43 -21.01
C ILE A 338 -4.40 1.05 -20.64
N LEU A 339 -5.04 1.41 -19.53
CA LEU A 339 -5.09 2.80 -19.02
C LEU A 339 -3.75 3.19 -18.37
N PHE A 340 -3.20 2.30 -17.55
CA PHE A 340 -1.84 2.32 -17.06
C PHE A 340 -1.39 0.90 -16.69
N GLY A 341 -0.09 0.65 -16.70
CA GLY A 341 0.42 -0.67 -16.40
C GLY A 341 1.91 -0.81 -16.58
N ASP A 342 2.36 -1.96 -17.04
CA ASP A 342 3.77 -2.19 -17.35
C ASP A 342 4.19 -1.39 -18.58
N LYS A 343 5.39 -0.83 -18.56
CA LYS A 343 5.94 -0.02 -19.68
C LYS A 343 6.12 -0.80 -20.99
N SER A 344 6.19 -2.13 -20.94
CA SER A 344 6.23 -2.96 -22.13
C SER A 344 4.99 -2.80 -23.01
N ALA A 345 3.87 -2.41 -22.42
CA ALA A 345 2.61 -2.13 -23.11
C ALA A 345 2.53 -0.72 -23.72
N LYS A 346 3.60 0.08 -23.66
CA LYS A 346 3.66 1.49 -24.08
C LYS A 346 2.73 2.46 -23.31
N ALA A 347 1.86 1.98 -22.43
CA ALA A 347 1.02 2.80 -21.56
C ALA A 347 1.82 3.49 -20.45
N ASN A 348 1.23 4.51 -19.84
CA ASN A 348 1.80 5.11 -18.62
C ASN A 348 1.89 4.08 -17.50
N ASP A 349 2.90 4.18 -16.63
CA ASP A 349 2.88 3.48 -15.34
C ASP A 349 2.13 4.33 -14.27
N ALA A 350 1.81 3.72 -13.12
CA ALA A 350 1.09 4.44 -12.07
C ALA A 350 1.90 5.62 -11.48
N SER A 351 3.24 5.64 -11.60
CA SER A 351 4.07 6.76 -11.18
C SER A 351 3.92 7.95 -12.13
N GLU A 352 3.82 7.70 -13.42
CA GLU A 352 3.58 8.75 -14.44
C GLU A 352 2.17 9.35 -14.27
N ILE A 353 1.17 8.50 -14.02
CA ILE A 353 -0.19 8.95 -13.68
C ILE A 353 -0.18 9.80 -12.41
N ALA A 354 0.54 9.37 -11.37
CA ALA A 354 0.68 10.12 -10.13
C ALA A 354 1.32 11.49 -10.34
N ALA A 355 2.38 11.57 -11.16
CA ALA A 355 3.05 12.83 -11.50
C ALA A 355 2.09 13.81 -12.21
N LEU A 356 1.30 13.31 -13.17
CA LEU A 356 0.28 14.12 -13.84
C LEU A 356 -0.79 14.66 -12.88
N LEU A 357 -1.10 13.92 -11.83
CA LEU A 357 -2.08 14.28 -10.79
C LEU A 357 -1.48 15.08 -9.63
N ASN A 358 -0.17 15.34 -9.66
CA ASN A 358 0.58 15.96 -8.55
C ASN A 358 0.41 15.19 -7.23
N THR A 359 0.53 13.86 -7.30
CA THR A 359 0.43 12.95 -6.16
C THR A 359 1.50 11.85 -6.23
N ILE A 360 1.31 10.77 -5.48
CA ILE A 360 2.25 9.65 -5.35
C ILE A 360 1.65 8.34 -5.87
N PRO A 361 2.47 7.37 -6.32
CA PRO A 361 1.98 6.07 -6.83
C PRO A 361 1.09 5.32 -5.83
N TYR A 362 1.32 5.51 -4.53
CA TYR A 362 0.50 4.94 -3.45
C TYR A 362 -0.99 5.28 -3.62
N GLU A 363 -1.30 6.55 -3.88
CA GLU A 363 -2.67 7.01 -4.06
C GLU A 363 -3.27 6.44 -5.35
N THR A 364 -2.52 6.52 -6.45
CA THR A 364 -3.00 6.03 -7.75
C THR A 364 -3.47 4.58 -7.70
N ILE A 365 -2.71 3.69 -7.06
CA ILE A 365 -3.06 2.25 -7.03
C ILE A 365 -4.02 1.89 -5.90
N SER A 366 -3.97 2.59 -4.74
CA SER A 366 -4.83 2.28 -3.60
C SER A 366 -6.27 2.76 -3.78
N THR A 367 -6.52 3.70 -4.68
CA THR A 367 -7.86 4.21 -5.02
C THR A 367 -8.61 3.31 -5.99
N LEU A 368 -7.95 2.29 -6.58
CA LEU A 368 -8.63 1.32 -7.44
C LEU A 368 -9.76 0.60 -6.69
N SER A 369 -10.99 0.86 -7.12
CA SER A 369 -12.20 0.41 -6.45
C SER A 369 -12.29 -1.12 -6.34
N LYS A 370 -12.89 -1.62 -5.25
CA LYS A 370 -13.27 -3.04 -5.12
C LYS A 370 -14.33 -3.48 -6.15
N ARG A 371 -14.96 -2.55 -6.88
CA ARG A 371 -15.86 -2.85 -8.02
C ARG A 371 -15.15 -3.54 -9.18
N LEU A 372 -13.84 -3.28 -9.36
CA LEU A 372 -13.02 -3.93 -10.39
C LEU A 372 -12.63 -5.33 -9.92
N GLU A 373 -12.81 -6.31 -10.78
CA GLU A 373 -12.28 -7.65 -10.56
C GLU A 373 -10.75 -7.62 -10.62
N ARG A 374 -10.07 -8.43 -9.79
CA ARG A 374 -8.61 -8.64 -9.86
C ARG A 374 -8.37 -9.94 -10.62
N VAL A 375 -7.74 -9.80 -11.78
CA VAL A 375 -7.34 -10.93 -12.63
C VAL A 375 -5.88 -11.22 -12.39
N TYR A 376 -5.58 -12.37 -11.85
CA TYR A 376 -4.21 -12.80 -11.51
C TYR A 376 -3.60 -13.59 -12.67
N ILE A 377 -2.39 -13.16 -13.13
CA ILE A 377 -1.61 -13.80 -14.20
C ILE A 377 -0.24 -14.24 -13.68
#